data_65e38f8fd7f97c19e42a63147dc93f7a
#
_entry.id   65e38f8fd7f97c19e42a63147dc93f7a
#
_cell.length_a   1.000
_cell.length_b   1.000
_cell.length_c   1.000
_cell.angle_alpha   90.00
_cell.angle_beta   90.00
_cell.angle_gamma   90.00
#
_symmetry.space_group_name_H-M   'P 1'
#
loop_
_entity.id
_entity.type
_entity.pdbx_description
1 polymer ?
#
loop_
_entity_poly.entity_id
_entity_poly.type
_entity_poly.pdbx_seq_one_letter_code
_entity_poly.pdbx_strand_id
1 'polypeptide(L)'
;VAVLPVLTQLQEWMQAISASWFHEEDEASHTTVNAIEEYCYSLTNHLITEPQLNQDMKIRIRECIKKIHALVEDKADLLIDKTIKAEIYGLSSDLFTYSLRQQGFRAQTLDAGKFMQINLERKPDIPYIQETVRQYIDENQDVDIFVAPLSICKNVYGEIDFMSERRNDYYATVLATIFQADEI
;
A
#
# COMPACT_ATOMS: atom_id res chain seq x y z
N VAL A 1 -13.29 -1.76 8.02
CA VAL A 1 -12.01 -1.41 7.36
C VAL A 1 -10.93 -1.25 8.42
N ALA A 2 -9.78 -1.91 8.24
CA ALA A 2 -8.60 -1.72 9.07
C ALA A 2 -7.59 -0.84 8.32
N VAL A 3 -7.14 0.25 8.93
CA VAL A 3 -6.06 1.10 8.41
C VAL A 3 -4.78 0.75 9.14
N LEU A 4 -3.75 0.35 8.39
CA LEU A 4 -2.49 -0.10 8.97
C LEU A 4 -1.36 0.87 8.67
N PRO A 5 -0.52 1.21 9.66
CA PRO A 5 0.74 1.87 9.40
C PRO A 5 1.68 0.92 8.65
N VAL A 6 2.62 1.50 7.91
CA VAL A 6 3.72 0.73 7.31
C VAL A 6 4.61 0.19 8.42
N LEU A 7 5.10 -1.02 8.24
CA LEU A 7 6.11 -1.60 9.14
C LEU A 7 7.33 -0.67 9.22
N THR A 8 7.78 -0.36 10.42
CA THR A 8 8.85 0.63 10.67
C THR A 8 10.09 0.36 9.83
N GLN A 9 10.51 -0.90 9.74
CA GLN A 9 11.68 -1.29 8.95
C GLN A 9 11.50 -1.02 7.45
N LEU A 10 10.30 -1.27 6.91
CA LEU A 10 10.00 -0.96 5.51
C LEU A 10 10.00 0.55 5.26
N GLN A 11 9.55 1.34 6.23
CA GLN A 11 9.57 2.80 6.13
C GLN A 11 10.99 3.36 6.10
N GLU A 12 11.89 2.83 6.92
CA GLU A 12 13.30 3.22 6.94
C GLU A 12 13.99 2.91 5.60
N TRP A 13 13.80 1.70 5.08
CA TRP A 13 14.38 1.31 3.80
C TRP A 13 13.80 2.07 2.61
N MET A 14 12.51 2.38 2.63
CA MET A 14 11.88 3.23 1.62
C MET A 14 12.54 4.63 1.58
N GLN A 15 12.82 5.22 2.73
CA GLN A 15 13.55 6.49 2.80
C GLN A 15 14.97 6.34 2.28
N ALA A 16 15.65 5.22 2.57
CA ALA A 16 16.98 4.94 2.06
C ALA A 16 17.01 4.78 0.54
N ILE A 17 16.02 4.07 -0.05
CA ILE A 17 15.89 3.96 -1.52
C ILE A 17 15.71 5.35 -2.13
N SER A 18 14.77 6.16 -1.62
CA SER A 18 14.55 7.50 -2.15
C SER A 18 15.83 8.35 -2.08
N ALA A 19 16.56 8.31 -0.96
CA ALA A 19 17.77 9.07 -0.80
C ALA A 19 18.88 8.63 -1.78
N SER A 20 19.22 7.33 -1.82
CA SER A 20 20.26 6.81 -2.71
C SER A 20 19.92 7.00 -4.18
N TRP A 21 18.67 6.80 -4.56
CA TRP A 21 18.21 6.94 -5.93
C TRP A 21 18.28 8.39 -6.43
N PHE A 22 17.87 9.38 -5.64
CA PHE A 22 18.04 10.80 -6.00
C PHE A 22 19.51 11.26 -6.01
N HIS A 23 20.42 10.50 -5.41
CA HIS A 23 21.86 10.72 -5.47
C HIS A 23 22.56 9.89 -6.57
N GLU A 24 21.81 9.22 -7.44
CA GLU A 24 22.33 8.35 -8.52
C GLU A 24 23.19 7.18 -7.98
N GLU A 25 22.86 6.67 -6.80
CA GLU A 25 23.50 5.51 -6.18
C GLU A 25 22.70 4.23 -6.44
N ASP A 26 22.62 3.81 -7.70
CA ASP A 26 21.73 2.71 -8.14
C ASP A 26 22.04 1.39 -7.43
N GLU A 27 23.32 1.05 -7.22
CA GLU A 27 23.72 -0.18 -6.52
C GLU A 27 23.24 -0.20 -5.06
N ALA A 28 23.26 0.94 -4.36
CA ALA A 28 22.76 1.08 -3.01
C ALA A 28 21.23 0.94 -2.98
N SER A 29 20.54 1.50 -3.97
CA SER A 29 19.09 1.36 -4.13
C SER A 29 18.70 -0.09 -4.33
N HIS A 30 19.32 -0.80 -5.27
CA HIS A 30 19.06 -2.22 -5.53
C HIS A 30 19.39 -3.11 -4.31
N THR A 31 20.47 -2.81 -3.58
CA THR A 31 20.82 -3.53 -2.34
C THR A 31 19.72 -3.38 -1.28
N THR A 32 19.18 -2.18 -1.13
CA THR A 32 18.08 -1.92 -0.19
C THR A 32 16.80 -2.63 -0.62
N VAL A 33 16.47 -2.67 -1.91
CA VAL A 33 15.30 -3.40 -2.45
C VAL A 33 15.42 -4.90 -2.15
N ASN A 34 16.61 -5.49 -2.31
CA ASN A 34 16.86 -6.89 -1.97
C ASN A 34 16.68 -7.16 -0.47
N ALA A 35 17.12 -6.23 0.39
CA ALA A 35 16.90 -6.35 1.84
C ALA A 35 15.40 -6.32 2.22
N ILE A 36 14.59 -5.53 1.51
CA ILE A 36 13.12 -5.54 1.65
C ILE A 36 12.56 -6.91 1.27
N GLU A 37 13.01 -7.49 0.16
CA GLU A 37 12.57 -8.82 -0.27
C GLU A 37 12.82 -9.88 0.78
N GLU A 38 14.06 -9.96 1.27
CA GLU A 38 14.46 -10.94 2.30
C GLU A 38 13.66 -10.78 3.58
N TYR A 39 13.45 -9.54 4.03
CA TYR A 39 12.67 -9.25 5.21
C TYR A 39 11.20 -9.67 5.04
N CYS A 40 10.58 -9.36 3.90
CA CYS A 40 9.20 -9.74 3.61
C CYS A 40 9.05 -11.26 3.52
N TYR A 41 10.02 -11.98 2.93
CA TYR A 41 10.03 -13.45 2.94
C TYR A 41 10.16 -14.02 4.36
N SER A 42 11.02 -13.43 5.19
CA SER A 42 11.17 -13.84 6.59
C SER A 42 9.87 -13.66 7.37
N LEU A 43 9.22 -12.51 7.24
CA LEU A 43 7.91 -12.24 7.86
C LEU A 43 6.84 -13.20 7.34
N THR A 44 6.78 -13.44 6.04
CA THR A 44 5.83 -14.38 5.43
C THR A 44 5.98 -15.77 6.01
N ASN A 45 7.21 -16.29 6.13
CA ASN A 45 7.47 -17.60 6.68
C ASN A 45 7.11 -17.69 8.17
N HIS A 46 7.21 -16.60 8.90
CA HIS A 46 6.90 -16.56 10.33
C HIS A 46 5.39 -16.40 10.60
N LEU A 47 4.72 -15.55 9.82
CA LEU A 47 3.32 -15.16 10.07
C LEU A 47 2.31 -16.06 9.35
N ILE A 48 2.65 -16.60 8.19
CA ILE A 48 1.73 -17.34 7.32
C ILE A 48 2.19 -18.79 7.22
N THR A 49 1.58 -19.65 8.01
CA THR A 49 1.94 -21.09 8.11
C THR A 49 1.14 -21.95 7.15
N GLU A 50 0.00 -21.48 6.63
CA GLU A 50 -0.78 -22.19 5.62
C GLU A 50 0.00 -22.18 4.29
N PRO A 51 0.30 -23.37 3.70
CA PRO A 51 1.26 -23.46 2.58
C PRO A 51 0.85 -22.71 1.33
N GLN A 52 -0.42 -22.75 0.95
CA GLN A 52 -0.90 -22.06 -0.26
C GLN A 52 -0.84 -20.54 -0.09
N LEU A 53 -1.34 -20.02 1.03
CA LEU A 53 -1.30 -18.58 1.33
C LEU A 53 0.15 -18.05 1.44
N ASN A 54 1.05 -18.86 2.03
CA ASN A 54 2.47 -18.53 2.10
C ASN A 54 3.08 -18.42 0.69
N GLN A 55 2.79 -19.37 -0.18
CA GLN A 55 3.27 -19.35 -1.56
C GLN A 55 2.69 -18.16 -2.35
N ASP A 56 1.40 -17.89 -2.22
CA ASP A 56 0.74 -16.78 -2.89
C ASP A 56 1.33 -15.43 -2.44
N MET A 57 1.58 -15.27 -1.13
CA MET A 57 2.24 -14.06 -0.62
C MET A 57 3.67 -13.91 -1.15
N LYS A 58 4.44 -15.00 -1.27
CA LYS A 58 5.78 -14.96 -1.89
C LYS A 58 5.74 -14.56 -3.36
N ILE A 59 4.73 -14.99 -4.10
CA ILE A 59 4.53 -14.55 -5.49
C ILE A 59 4.27 -13.03 -5.52
N ARG A 60 3.39 -12.53 -4.64
CA ARG A 60 3.08 -11.10 -4.53
C ARG A 60 4.31 -10.26 -4.15
N ILE A 61 5.15 -10.73 -3.22
CA ILE A 61 6.42 -10.08 -2.88
C ILE A 61 7.31 -9.98 -4.12
N ARG A 62 7.52 -11.08 -4.83
CA ARG A 62 8.38 -11.12 -6.02
C ARG A 62 7.91 -10.17 -7.12
N GLU A 63 6.61 -10.10 -7.36
CA GLU A 63 6.03 -9.16 -8.33
C GLU A 63 6.28 -7.70 -7.95
N CYS A 64 6.07 -7.38 -6.67
CA CYS A 64 6.33 -6.05 -6.12
C CYS A 64 7.81 -5.67 -6.26
N ILE A 65 8.71 -6.53 -5.81
CA ILE A 65 10.17 -6.31 -5.86
C ILE A 65 10.66 -6.15 -7.29
N LYS A 66 10.20 -6.99 -8.21
CA LYS A 66 10.52 -6.86 -9.63
C LYS A 66 10.09 -5.50 -10.21
N LYS A 67 8.90 -5.03 -9.82
CA LYS A 67 8.40 -3.72 -10.23
C LYS A 67 9.25 -2.58 -9.65
N ILE A 68 9.64 -2.67 -8.39
CA ILE A 68 10.48 -1.65 -7.74
C ILE A 68 11.87 -1.61 -8.39
N HIS A 69 12.49 -2.75 -8.68
CA HIS A 69 13.76 -2.78 -9.40
C HIS A 69 13.69 -2.09 -10.76
N ALA A 70 12.63 -2.35 -11.53
CA ALA A 70 12.43 -1.69 -12.82
C ALA A 70 12.23 -0.16 -12.67
N LEU A 71 11.53 0.28 -11.63
CA LEU A 71 11.32 1.70 -11.38
C LEU A 71 12.61 2.43 -10.93
N VAL A 72 13.48 1.76 -10.20
CA VAL A 72 14.77 2.31 -9.75
C VAL A 72 15.76 2.46 -10.92
N GLU A 73 15.62 1.69 -12.00
CA GLU A 73 16.43 1.81 -13.23
C GLU A 73 16.06 3.04 -14.07
N ASP A 74 14.89 3.66 -13.85
CA ASP A 74 14.48 4.88 -14.51
C ASP A 74 15.16 6.11 -13.89
N LYS A 75 15.06 7.27 -14.58
CA LYS A 75 15.54 8.53 -14.00
C LYS A 75 14.73 8.90 -12.79
N ALA A 76 15.41 9.40 -11.75
CA ALA A 76 14.79 9.85 -10.53
C ALA A 76 13.70 10.91 -10.81
N ASP A 77 12.47 10.56 -10.46
CA ASP A 77 11.27 11.36 -10.64
C ASP A 77 10.37 11.24 -9.40
N LEU A 78 9.72 12.34 -9.03
CA LEU A 78 8.85 12.36 -7.84
C LEU A 78 7.65 11.44 -7.98
N LEU A 79 7.09 11.23 -9.17
CA LEU A 79 5.98 10.33 -9.41
C LEU A 79 6.42 8.86 -9.27
N ILE A 80 7.59 8.53 -9.77
CA ILE A 80 8.18 7.19 -9.62
C ILE A 80 8.49 6.92 -8.15
N ASP A 81 9.06 7.88 -7.41
CA ASP A 81 9.28 7.77 -5.96
C ASP A 81 7.98 7.50 -5.20
N LYS A 82 6.89 8.22 -5.51
CA LYS A 82 5.56 7.95 -4.96
C LYS A 82 5.06 6.56 -5.32
N THR A 83 5.33 6.09 -6.53
CA THR A 83 4.92 4.76 -6.98
C THR A 83 5.65 3.67 -6.19
N ILE A 84 6.95 3.79 -5.99
CA ILE A 84 7.76 2.88 -5.16
C ILE A 84 7.20 2.84 -3.72
N LYS A 85 6.94 4.00 -3.13
CA LYS A 85 6.33 4.10 -1.79
C LYS A 85 4.98 3.40 -1.71
N ALA A 86 4.12 3.59 -2.69
CA ALA A 86 2.80 2.97 -2.73
C ALA A 86 2.88 1.44 -2.84
N GLU A 87 3.82 0.90 -3.61
CA GLU A 87 4.07 -0.55 -3.69
C GLU A 87 4.49 -1.13 -2.33
N ILE A 88 5.41 -0.47 -1.63
CA ILE A 88 5.89 -0.91 -0.31
C ILE A 88 4.76 -0.81 0.74
N TYR A 89 3.94 0.22 0.68
CA TYR A 89 2.77 0.37 1.57
C TYR A 89 1.73 -0.73 1.31
N GLY A 90 1.47 -1.01 0.03
CA GLY A 90 0.60 -2.12 -0.39
C GLY A 90 1.11 -3.46 0.14
N LEU A 91 2.40 -3.74 -0.01
CA LEU A 91 3.03 -4.97 0.45
C LEU A 91 2.90 -5.18 1.97
N SER A 92 3.04 -4.11 2.77
CA SER A 92 2.81 -4.16 4.21
C SER A 92 1.37 -4.57 4.55
N SER A 93 0.39 -4.02 3.83
CA SER A 93 -1.03 -4.35 4.00
C SER A 93 -1.36 -5.76 3.51
N ASP A 94 -0.72 -6.21 2.43
CA ASP A 94 -0.89 -7.56 1.90
C ASP A 94 -0.44 -8.62 2.92
N LEU A 95 0.71 -8.43 3.58
CA LEU A 95 1.19 -9.32 4.65
C LEU A 95 0.13 -9.52 5.75
N PHE A 96 -0.49 -8.44 6.19
CA PHE A 96 -1.55 -8.51 7.19
C PHE A 96 -2.83 -9.16 6.64
N THR A 97 -3.20 -8.83 5.41
CA THR A 97 -4.37 -9.42 4.74
C THR A 97 -4.25 -10.95 4.65
N TYR A 98 -3.09 -11.44 4.24
CA TYR A 98 -2.85 -12.88 4.16
C TYR A 98 -2.84 -13.56 5.55
N SER A 99 -2.36 -12.87 6.59
CA SER A 99 -2.46 -13.36 7.97
C SER A 99 -3.91 -13.46 8.43
N LEU A 100 -4.80 -12.55 8.05
CA LEU A 100 -6.24 -12.64 8.33
C LEU A 100 -6.91 -13.79 7.55
N ARG A 101 -6.54 -13.97 6.29
CA ARG A 101 -7.06 -15.09 5.46
C ARG A 101 -6.74 -16.44 6.08
N GLN A 102 -5.54 -16.63 6.62
CA GLN A 102 -5.15 -17.83 7.35
C GLN A 102 -6.04 -18.10 8.57
N GLN A 103 -6.60 -17.06 9.20
CA GLN A 103 -7.52 -17.15 10.30
C GLN A 103 -8.98 -17.41 9.87
N GLY A 104 -9.22 -17.56 8.55
CA GLY A 104 -10.52 -17.87 8.00
C GLY A 104 -11.37 -16.64 7.63
N PHE A 105 -10.86 -15.41 7.74
CA PHE A 105 -11.56 -14.22 7.30
C PHE A 105 -11.46 -14.05 5.79
N ARG A 106 -12.55 -13.61 5.16
CA ARG A 106 -12.53 -13.15 3.77
C ARG A 106 -11.96 -11.71 3.75
N ALA A 107 -10.64 -11.61 3.87
CA ALA A 107 -9.93 -10.35 3.93
C ALA A 107 -9.36 -9.96 2.57
N GLN A 108 -9.35 -8.65 2.27
CA GLN A 108 -8.81 -8.10 1.02
C GLN A 108 -8.07 -6.80 1.30
N THR A 109 -6.91 -6.62 0.67
CA THR A 109 -6.22 -5.31 0.64
C THR A 109 -7.05 -4.34 -0.19
N LEU A 110 -7.36 -3.19 0.38
CA LEU A 110 -8.17 -2.16 -0.24
C LEU A 110 -7.38 -1.47 -1.36
N ASP A 111 -7.88 -1.52 -2.58
CA ASP A 111 -7.30 -0.76 -3.69
C ASP A 111 -7.78 0.70 -3.64
N ALA A 112 -7.15 1.48 -2.76
CA ALA A 112 -7.50 2.89 -2.57
C ALA A 112 -7.36 3.71 -3.87
N GLY A 113 -6.48 3.31 -4.77
CA GLY A 113 -6.34 3.95 -6.08
C GLY A 113 -7.58 3.87 -6.97
N LYS A 114 -8.54 3.00 -6.67
CA LYS A 114 -9.80 2.90 -7.43
C LYS A 114 -10.83 3.95 -7.05
N PHE A 115 -10.81 4.46 -5.82
CA PHE A 115 -11.85 5.37 -5.34
C PHE A 115 -11.32 6.57 -4.54
N MET A 116 -10.13 6.49 -3.94
CA MET A 116 -9.55 7.61 -3.20
C MET A 116 -8.91 8.63 -4.14
N GLN A 117 -9.40 9.88 -4.11
CA GLN A 117 -8.88 10.98 -4.88
C GLN A 117 -8.76 12.24 -4.04
N ILE A 118 -7.70 13.03 -4.30
CA ILE A 118 -7.53 14.37 -3.76
C ILE A 118 -7.75 15.42 -4.85
N ASN A 119 -8.33 16.54 -4.46
CA ASN A 119 -8.53 17.69 -5.34
C ASN A 119 -7.23 18.52 -5.49
N LEU A 120 -7.29 19.62 -6.25
CA LEU A 120 -6.15 20.53 -6.47
C LEU A 120 -5.60 21.16 -5.19
N GLU A 121 -6.43 21.27 -4.14
CA GLU A 121 -6.00 21.76 -2.82
C GLU A 121 -5.41 20.67 -1.93
N ARG A 122 -5.19 19.45 -2.48
CA ARG A 122 -4.71 18.26 -1.77
C ARG A 122 -5.65 17.80 -0.64
N LYS A 123 -6.94 18.10 -0.75
CA LYS A 123 -8.00 17.62 0.16
C LYS A 123 -8.75 16.46 -0.49
N PRO A 124 -9.34 15.53 0.31
CA PRO A 124 -10.19 14.48 -0.24
C PRO A 124 -11.31 15.07 -1.12
N ASP A 125 -11.46 14.53 -2.30
CA ASP A 125 -12.60 14.84 -3.18
C ASP A 125 -13.80 13.98 -2.74
N ILE A 126 -14.49 14.45 -1.71
CA ILE A 126 -15.58 13.68 -1.09
C ILE A 126 -16.68 13.29 -2.07
N PRO A 127 -17.18 14.17 -2.98
CA PRO A 127 -18.19 13.78 -3.96
C PRO A 127 -17.72 12.63 -4.86
N TYR A 128 -16.52 12.73 -5.42
CA TYR A 128 -15.93 11.68 -6.26
C TYR A 128 -15.78 10.36 -5.48
N ILE A 129 -15.22 10.44 -4.27
CA ILE A 129 -14.97 9.26 -3.44
C ILE A 129 -16.28 8.57 -3.05
N GLN A 130 -17.32 9.32 -2.69
CA GLN A 130 -18.62 8.73 -2.32
C GLN A 130 -19.30 8.02 -3.48
N GLU A 131 -19.14 8.50 -4.70
CA GLU A 131 -19.68 7.86 -5.89
C GLU A 131 -18.92 6.56 -6.22
N THR A 132 -17.59 6.64 -6.25
CA THR A 132 -16.74 5.52 -6.67
C THR A 132 -16.64 4.43 -5.61
N VAL A 133 -16.71 4.76 -4.31
CA VAL A 133 -16.65 3.76 -3.25
C VAL A 133 -17.88 2.84 -3.23
N ARG A 134 -19.06 3.36 -3.60
CA ARG A 134 -20.28 2.53 -3.68
C ARG A 134 -20.08 1.39 -4.67
N GLN A 135 -19.61 1.74 -5.87
CA GLN A 135 -19.31 0.73 -6.88
C GLN A 135 -18.26 -0.27 -6.36
N TYR A 136 -17.21 0.20 -5.71
CA TYR A 136 -16.17 -0.66 -5.15
C TYR A 136 -16.72 -1.64 -4.10
N ILE A 137 -17.61 -1.19 -3.21
CA ILE A 137 -18.26 -2.04 -2.20
C ILE A 137 -19.18 -3.07 -2.88
N ASP A 138 -19.96 -2.65 -3.86
CA ASP A 138 -20.89 -3.53 -4.58
C ASP A 138 -20.16 -4.64 -5.34
N GLU A 139 -18.98 -4.37 -5.87
CA GLU A 139 -18.12 -5.36 -6.53
C GLU A 139 -17.43 -6.33 -5.54
N ASN A 140 -17.40 -6.02 -4.23
CA ASN A 140 -16.67 -6.76 -3.20
C ASN A 140 -17.54 -7.14 -1.98
N GLN A 141 -18.81 -7.47 -2.19
CA GLN A 141 -19.78 -7.79 -1.13
C GLN A 141 -19.44 -9.03 -0.29
N ASP A 142 -18.59 -9.89 -0.80
CA ASP A 142 -18.15 -11.12 -0.13
C ASP A 142 -16.96 -10.91 0.82
N VAL A 143 -16.44 -9.68 0.95
CA VAL A 143 -15.31 -9.34 1.80
C VAL A 143 -15.77 -8.98 3.22
N ASP A 144 -15.23 -9.67 4.23
CA ASP A 144 -15.51 -9.38 5.64
C ASP A 144 -14.65 -8.23 6.15
N ILE A 145 -13.37 -8.18 5.74
CA ILE A 145 -12.39 -7.21 6.25
C ILE A 145 -11.60 -6.61 5.08
N PHE A 146 -11.72 -5.30 4.92
CA PHE A 146 -10.81 -4.52 4.08
C PHE A 146 -9.61 -4.02 4.88
N VAL A 147 -8.41 -4.24 4.36
CA VAL A 147 -7.16 -3.73 4.92
C VAL A 147 -6.67 -2.58 4.04
N ALA A 148 -6.70 -1.37 4.56
CA ALA A 148 -6.32 -0.18 3.81
C ALA A 148 -4.82 0.12 3.94
N PRO A 149 -4.07 0.16 2.83
CA PRO A 149 -2.72 0.71 2.83
C PRO A 149 -2.78 2.21 3.12
N LEU A 150 -1.84 2.67 3.94
CA LEU A 150 -1.85 4.01 4.48
C LEU A 150 -1.77 5.11 3.41
N SER A 151 -2.70 6.07 3.49
CA SER A 151 -2.68 7.37 2.78
C SER A 151 -2.63 7.34 1.25
N ILE A 152 -2.64 6.19 0.61
CA ILE A 152 -2.59 6.08 -0.86
C ILE A 152 -3.87 6.66 -1.46
N CYS A 153 -3.70 7.51 -2.45
CA CYS A 153 -4.79 8.09 -3.24
C CYS A 153 -4.32 8.42 -4.65
N LYS A 154 -5.19 8.96 -5.48
CA LYS A 154 -4.85 9.61 -6.75
C LYS A 154 -5.03 11.12 -6.65
N ASN A 155 -4.26 11.86 -7.42
CA ASN A 155 -4.52 13.26 -7.69
C ASN A 155 -5.56 13.42 -8.83
N VAL A 156 -5.92 14.66 -9.16
CA VAL A 156 -6.89 14.97 -10.23
C VAL A 156 -6.45 14.53 -11.63
N TYR A 157 -5.18 14.22 -11.81
CA TYR A 157 -4.62 13.71 -13.07
C TYR A 157 -4.61 12.18 -13.14
N GLY A 158 -5.09 11.51 -12.09
CA GLY A 158 -5.08 10.04 -11.97
C GLY A 158 -3.74 9.44 -11.56
N GLU A 159 -2.76 10.26 -11.19
CA GLU A 159 -1.44 9.83 -10.75
C GLU A 159 -1.45 9.45 -9.26
N ILE A 160 -0.58 8.51 -8.87
CA ILE A 160 -0.41 8.12 -7.46
C ILE A 160 0.06 9.32 -6.63
N ASP A 161 -0.63 9.54 -5.53
CA ASP A 161 -0.31 10.55 -4.52
C ASP A 161 -0.66 10.02 -3.12
N PHE A 162 -0.34 10.81 -2.10
CA PHE A 162 -0.63 10.51 -0.71
C PHE A 162 -1.46 11.63 -0.09
N MET A 163 -2.53 11.28 0.61
CA MET A 163 -3.46 12.23 1.20
C MET A 163 -2.81 13.09 2.29
N SER A 164 -1.95 12.50 3.12
CA SER A 164 -1.16 13.18 4.13
C SER A 164 -0.09 12.24 4.67
N GLU A 165 1.17 12.55 4.44
CA GLU A 165 2.29 11.71 4.91
C GLU A 165 2.45 11.68 6.45
N ARG A 166 1.77 12.59 7.19
CA ARG A 166 1.99 12.79 8.64
C ARG A 166 0.73 12.61 9.50
N ARG A 167 -0.43 12.28 8.92
CA ARG A 167 -1.70 12.20 9.65
C ARG A 167 -2.49 10.96 9.27
N ASN A 168 -2.05 9.84 9.82
CA ASN A 168 -2.70 8.53 9.66
C ASN A 168 -4.15 8.56 10.18
N ASP A 169 -4.37 9.29 11.27
CA ASP A 169 -5.66 9.56 11.88
C ASP A 169 -6.64 10.23 10.90
N TYR A 170 -6.15 11.20 10.12
CA TYR A 170 -6.98 11.88 9.12
C TYR A 170 -7.45 10.93 8.02
N TYR A 171 -6.55 10.11 7.47
CA TYR A 171 -6.90 9.12 6.45
C TYR A 171 -7.91 8.09 6.97
N ALA A 172 -7.69 7.58 8.19
CA ALA A 172 -8.62 6.67 8.85
C ALA A 172 -10.00 7.30 9.03
N THR A 173 -10.05 8.57 9.46
CA THR A 173 -11.31 9.32 9.63
C THR A 173 -12.05 9.50 8.29
N VAL A 174 -11.33 9.81 7.21
CA VAL A 174 -11.92 9.92 5.87
C VAL A 174 -12.52 8.58 5.45
N LEU A 175 -11.78 7.48 5.57
CA LEU A 175 -12.29 6.14 5.25
C LEU A 175 -13.50 5.77 6.12
N ALA A 176 -13.43 6.00 7.43
CA ALA A 176 -14.54 5.71 8.34
C ALA A 176 -15.82 6.48 7.94
N THR A 177 -15.67 7.75 7.57
CA THR A 177 -16.80 8.56 7.08
C THR A 177 -17.38 8.00 5.79
N ILE A 178 -16.51 7.58 4.84
CA ILE A 178 -16.92 7.06 3.55
C ILE A 178 -17.63 5.72 3.68
N PHE A 179 -17.10 4.82 4.51
CA PHE A 179 -17.65 3.50 4.76
C PHE A 179 -18.77 3.51 5.81
N GLN A 180 -19.15 4.69 6.35
CA GLN A 180 -20.16 4.87 7.39
C GLN A 180 -19.89 3.97 8.60
N ALA A 181 -18.63 3.96 9.07
CA ALA A 181 -18.22 3.14 10.20
C ALA A 181 -18.89 3.61 11.49
N ASP A 182 -19.30 2.66 12.33
CA ASP A 182 -19.89 2.93 13.65
C ASP A 182 -18.83 3.40 14.67
N GLU A 183 -17.55 3.01 14.47
CA GLU A 183 -16.42 3.32 15.36
C GLU A 183 -15.13 3.58 14.55
N ILE A 184 -14.22 4.39 15.13
CA ILE A 184 -12.88 4.69 14.60
C ILE A 184 -11.83 4.35 15.65
#